data_766929243a6236b294cfbc995eab9112
#
_entry.id   766929243a6236b294cfbc995eab9112
#
_cell.length_a   1.000
_cell.length_b   1.000
_cell.length_c   1.000
_cell.angle_alpha   90.00
_cell.angle_beta   90.00
_cell.angle_gamma   90.00
#
_symmetry.space_group_name_H-M   'P 1'
#
loop_
_entity.id
_entity.type
_entity.pdbx_description
1 polymer ?
#
loop_
_entity_poly.entity_id
_entity_poly.type
_entity_poly.pdbx_seq_one_letter_code
_entity_poly.pdbx_strand_id
1 'polypeptide(L)'
;GTIPRGRAFFDPELQGRWGTARLAAMTGAPVVPIGLWGTEKVWPRSSRLPNLLNIVDPPSVSVTVGPAVELGGVDPDADTQRIMAAIVTLLPAEARRHREPTAEELALATPSGHTADPDGDTEHESHRRPGTD
;
A
#
# COMPACT_ATOMS: atom_id res chain seq x y z
N GLY A 1 2.82 -4.05 -8.15
CA GLY A 1 3.13 -3.22 -6.99
C GLY A 1 3.70 -4.03 -5.85
N THR A 2 4.41 -3.39 -4.97
CA THR A 2 4.88 -3.98 -3.71
C THR A 2 4.01 -3.50 -2.58
N ILE A 3 3.75 -4.38 -1.63
CA ILE A 3 3.03 -4.04 -0.42
C ILE A 3 4.09 -3.65 0.62
N PRO A 4 4.02 -2.45 1.24
CA PRO A 4 4.97 -2.04 2.27
C PRO A 4 4.94 -3.01 3.45
N ARG A 5 6.06 -3.11 4.18
CA ARG A 5 6.26 -4.03 5.30
C ARG A 5 6.77 -3.28 6.52
N GLY A 6 6.62 -3.88 7.69
CA GLY A 6 7.14 -3.31 8.91
C GLY A 6 6.69 -1.86 9.11
N ARG A 7 7.61 -0.96 9.43
CA ARG A 7 7.33 0.45 9.68
C ARG A 7 6.77 1.20 8.46
N ALA A 8 7.21 0.87 7.25
CA ALA A 8 6.73 1.48 6.01
C ALA A 8 5.24 1.18 5.70
N PHE A 9 4.65 0.16 6.33
CA PHE A 9 3.22 -0.11 6.24
C PHE A 9 2.36 0.98 6.88
N PHE A 10 2.92 1.67 7.88
CA PHE A 10 2.24 2.73 8.63
C PHE A 10 2.57 4.13 8.13
N ASP A 11 3.36 4.24 7.05
CA ASP A 11 3.67 5.52 6.43
C ASP A 11 2.41 6.06 5.72
N PRO A 12 1.95 7.27 6.04
CA PRO A 12 0.83 7.91 5.35
C PRO A 12 1.15 8.29 3.90
N GLU A 13 2.43 8.37 3.54
CA GLU A 13 2.87 8.65 2.18
C GLU A 13 3.02 7.34 1.39
N LEU A 14 2.00 7.00 0.62
CA LEU A 14 2.04 5.83 -0.25
C LEU A 14 2.98 6.07 -1.43
N GLN A 15 4.02 5.27 -1.53
CA GLN A 15 4.91 5.27 -2.68
C GLN A 15 4.42 4.30 -3.76
N GLY A 16 4.24 4.81 -4.97
CA GLY A 16 3.82 4.04 -6.13
C GLY A 16 4.98 3.72 -7.07
N ARG A 17 4.77 2.70 -7.91
CA ARG A 17 5.66 2.38 -9.03
C ARG A 17 5.04 2.82 -10.36
N TRP A 18 5.85 3.19 -11.31
CA TRP A 18 5.43 3.75 -12.61
C TRP A 18 4.64 2.79 -13.52
N GLY A 19 4.56 1.50 -13.16
CA GLY A 19 3.92 0.49 -14.03
C GLY A 19 2.50 0.84 -14.44
N THR A 20 1.65 1.27 -13.50
CA THR A 20 0.26 1.63 -13.77
C THR A 20 0.19 2.90 -14.63
N ALA A 21 0.97 3.93 -14.32
CA ALA A 21 1.01 5.17 -15.08
C ALA A 21 1.47 4.93 -16.53
N ARG A 22 2.53 4.15 -16.72
CA ARG A 22 3.02 3.77 -18.07
C ARG A 22 1.99 2.94 -18.83
N LEU A 23 1.35 1.98 -18.19
CA LEU A 23 0.33 1.18 -18.85
C LEU A 23 -0.86 2.04 -19.30
N ALA A 24 -1.33 2.94 -18.44
CA ALA A 24 -2.39 3.87 -18.79
C ALA A 24 -2.00 4.78 -19.97
N ALA A 25 -0.79 5.34 -19.97
CA ALA A 25 -0.27 6.16 -21.05
C ALA A 25 -0.21 5.39 -22.38
N MET A 26 0.17 4.10 -22.36
CA MET A 26 0.26 3.27 -23.57
C MET A 26 -1.10 2.84 -24.11
N THR A 27 -2.09 2.64 -23.26
CA THR A 27 -3.38 2.03 -23.64
C THR A 27 -4.52 3.04 -23.72
N GLY A 28 -4.38 4.22 -23.08
CA GLY A 28 -5.47 5.17 -22.90
C GLY A 28 -6.56 4.68 -21.92
N ALA A 29 -6.31 3.58 -21.20
CA ALA A 29 -7.27 3.03 -20.26
C ALA A 29 -7.42 3.91 -19.01
N PRO A 30 -8.65 4.12 -18.50
CA PRO A 30 -8.87 4.87 -17.28
C PRO A 30 -8.30 4.13 -16.07
N VAL A 31 -7.72 4.87 -15.13
CA VAL A 31 -7.23 4.35 -13.85
C VAL A 31 -8.23 4.69 -12.77
N VAL A 32 -8.85 3.68 -12.18
CA VAL A 32 -9.81 3.83 -11.09
C VAL A 32 -9.13 3.46 -9.78
N PRO A 33 -9.01 4.39 -8.81
CA PRO A 33 -8.38 4.12 -7.52
C PRO A 33 -9.32 3.34 -6.62
N ILE A 34 -8.76 2.39 -5.88
CA ILE A 34 -9.49 1.59 -4.89
C ILE A 34 -8.73 1.64 -3.57
N GLY A 35 -9.36 2.15 -2.51
CA GLY A 35 -8.85 2.15 -1.16
C GLY A 35 -9.33 0.89 -0.41
N LEU A 36 -8.41 0.16 0.19
CA LEU A 36 -8.68 -0.99 1.06
C LEU A 36 -8.16 -0.68 2.47
N TRP A 37 -9.00 -0.96 3.49
CA TRP A 37 -8.64 -0.74 4.87
C TRP A 37 -9.12 -1.88 5.77
N GLY A 38 -8.28 -2.30 6.74
CA GLY A 38 -8.62 -3.34 7.72
C GLY A 38 -8.27 -4.77 7.29
N THR A 39 -7.61 -4.95 6.15
CA THR A 39 -7.22 -6.29 5.66
C THR A 39 -6.22 -6.98 6.58
N GLU A 40 -5.38 -6.23 7.29
CA GLU A 40 -4.40 -6.73 8.26
C GLU A 40 -5.07 -7.42 9.46
N LYS A 41 -6.29 -7.04 9.79
CA LYS A 41 -7.08 -7.67 10.86
C LYS A 41 -7.58 -9.05 10.47
N VAL A 42 -7.87 -9.25 9.17
CA VAL A 42 -8.31 -10.53 8.61
C VAL A 42 -7.12 -11.45 8.37
N TRP A 43 -6.06 -10.91 7.81
CA TRP A 43 -4.86 -11.68 7.50
C TRP A 43 -3.59 -10.91 7.88
N PRO A 44 -3.16 -11.04 9.16
CA PRO A 44 -1.90 -10.48 9.59
C PRO A 44 -0.73 -11.06 8.79
N ARG A 45 0.22 -10.23 8.41
CA ARG A 45 1.41 -10.68 7.64
C ARG A 45 2.31 -11.64 8.40
N SER A 46 2.24 -11.60 9.73
CA SER A 46 2.93 -12.55 10.62
C SER A 46 2.31 -13.95 10.60
N SER A 47 1.09 -14.11 10.05
CA SER A 47 0.37 -15.38 10.03
C SER A 47 0.33 -15.99 8.64
N ARG A 48 0.50 -17.31 8.57
CA ARG A 48 0.33 -18.10 7.33
C ARG A 48 -1.13 -18.35 6.97
N LEU A 49 -2.04 -18.21 7.93
CA LEU A 49 -3.47 -18.47 7.75
C LEU A 49 -4.27 -17.20 8.14
N PRO A 50 -5.36 -16.91 7.42
CA PRO A 50 -6.25 -15.83 7.78
C PRO A 50 -7.00 -16.14 9.08
N ASN A 51 -7.34 -15.10 9.83
CA ASN A 51 -8.12 -15.20 11.07
C ASN A 51 -9.63 -15.33 10.76
N LEU A 52 -10.04 -16.49 10.25
CA LEU A 52 -11.42 -16.76 9.87
C LEU A 52 -12.29 -17.29 11.02
N LEU A 53 -11.69 -17.59 12.17
CA LEU A 53 -12.39 -18.22 13.30
C LEU A 53 -12.89 -17.22 14.35
N ASN A 54 -12.62 -15.93 14.17
CA ASN A 54 -13.12 -14.90 15.08
C ASN A 54 -14.57 -14.54 14.73
N ILE A 55 -15.51 -15.35 15.25
CA ILE A 55 -16.95 -15.18 15.03
C ILE A 55 -17.57 -14.16 16.00
N VAL A 56 -16.88 -13.92 17.13
CA VAL A 56 -17.41 -13.07 18.21
C VAL A 56 -17.19 -11.58 17.90
N ASP A 57 -16.04 -11.24 17.29
CA ASP A 57 -15.73 -9.87 16.83
C ASP A 57 -15.08 -9.96 15.45
N PRO A 58 -15.88 -10.14 14.40
CA PRO A 58 -15.37 -10.32 13.06
C PRO A 58 -14.66 -9.02 12.58
N PRO A 59 -13.45 -9.13 12.05
CA PRO A 59 -12.74 -7.96 11.54
C PRO A 59 -13.45 -7.38 10.33
N SER A 60 -13.64 -6.06 10.33
CA SER A 60 -14.24 -5.34 9.22
C SER A 60 -13.19 -4.91 8.20
N VAL A 61 -13.47 -5.16 6.93
CA VAL A 61 -12.68 -4.64 5.80
C VAL A 61 -13.54 -3.65 5.03
N SER A 62 -13.03 -2.46 4.83
CA SER A 62 -13.69 -1.47 3.98
C SER A 62 -13.02 -1.40 2.62
N VAL A 63 -13.84 -1.28 1.58
CA VAL A 63 -13.41 -1.08 0.19
C VAL A 63 -14.11 0.18 -0.33
N THR A 64 -13.33 1.16 -0.73
CA THR A 64 -13.84 2.42 -1.29
C THR A 64 -13.30 2.59 -2.70
N VAL A 65 -14.20 2.81 -3.67
CA VAL A 65 -13.85 3.04 -5.07
C VAL A 65 -14.02 4.51 -5.39
N GLY A 66 -12.98 5.14 -5.96
CA GLY A 66 -13.01 6.54 -6.37
C GLY A 66 -13.35 6.74 -7.85
N PRO A 67 -13.48 7.99 -8.29
CA PRO A 67 -13.59 8.32 -9.72
C PRO A 67 -12.28 8.01 -10.44
N ALA A 68 -12.34 7.91 -11.77
CA ALA A 68 -11.15 7.75 -12.60
C ALA A 68 -10.21 8.95 -12.38
N VAL A 69 -8.90 8.66 -12.28
CA VAL A 69 -7.86 9.66 -12.09
C VAL A 69 -7.48 10.26 -13.44
N GLU A 70 -7.47 11.58 -13.53
CA GLU A 70 -6.98 12.26 -14.72
C GLU A 70 -5.44 12.23 -14.75
N LEU A 71 -4.88 11.55 -15.75
CA LEU A 71 -3.45 11.38 -15.95
C LEU A 71 -2.98 12.24 -17.12
N GLY A 72 -1.77 12.79 -17.00
CA GLY A 72 -1.15 13.58 -18.06
C GLY A 72 -0.59 12.73 -19.20
N GLY A 73 -0.21 11.48 -18.91
CA GLY A 73 0.33 10.53 -19.88
C GLY A 73 1.77 10.83 -20.36
N VAL A 74 2.40 11.89 -19.85
CA VAL A 74 3.73 12.35 -20.30
C VAL A 74 4.80 12.05 -19.26
N ASP A 75 4.51 12.33 -17.99
CA ASP A 75 5.41 12.11 -16.86
C ASP A 75 4.87 10.99 -15.97
N PRO A 76 5.48 9.78 -16.02
CA PRO A 76 5.02 8.65 -15.23
C PRO A 76 5.18 8.86 -13.73
N ASP A 77 6.11 9.71 -13.29
CA ASP A 77 6.28 10.00 -11.86
C ASP A 77 5.15 10.88 -11.35
N ALA A 78 4.86 11.99 -12.02
CA ALA A 78 3.74 12.86 -11.69
C ALA A 78 2.39 12.12 -11.74
N ASP A 79 2.19 11.26 -12.73
CA ASP A 79 0.96 10.46 -12.84
C ASP A 79 0.87 9.40 -11.73
N THR A 80 1.98 8.78 -11.34
CA THR A 80 2.01 7.87 -10.20
C THR A 80 1.65 8.60 -8.91
N GLN A 81 2.19 9.80 -8.68
CA GLN A 81 1.84 10.60 -7.50
C GLN A 81 0.34 10.95 -7.47
N ARG A 82 -0.27 11.31 -8.61
CA ARG A 82 -1.72 11.55 -8.71
C ARG A 82 -2.54 10.30 -8.35
N ILE A 83 -2.15 9.14 -8.85
CA ILE A 83 -2.80 7.86 -8.52
C ILE A 83 -2.71 7.58 -7.02
N MET A 84 -1.52 7.72 -6.42
CA MET A 84 -1.32 7.46 -5.00
C MET A 84 -2.08 8.45 -4.12
N ALA A 85 -2.07 9.73 -4.47
CA ALA A 85 -2.87 10.75 -3.78
C ALA A 85 -4.37 10.43 -3.83
N ALA A 86 -4.88 10.00 -4.99
CA ALA A 86 -6.27 9.59 -5.13
C ALA A 86 -6.61 8.39 -4.22
N ILE A 87 -5.73 7.39 -4.11
CA ILE A 87 -5.92 6.26 -3.18
C ILE A 87 -5.94 6.73 -1.73
N VAL A 88 -5.02 7.61 -1.33
CA VAL A 88 -4.96 8.15 0.05
C VAL A 88 -6.26 8.85 0.43
N THR A 89 -6.91 9.58 -0.49
CA THR A 89 -8.20 10.24 -0.20
C THR A 89 -9.34 9.27 0.09
N LEU A 90 -9.25 8.02 -0.38
CA LEU A 90 -10.24 6.96 -0.17
C LEU A 90 -10.05 6.23 1.17
N LEU A 91 -8.90 6.38 1.80
CA LEU A 91 -8.60 5.77 3.09
C LEU A 91 -9.21 6.58 4.24
N PRO A 92 -9.54 5.96 5.38
CA PRO A 92 -10.07 6.66 6.53
C PRO A 92 -9.04 7.67 7.10
N ALA A 93 -9.54 8.65 7.88
CA ALA A 93 -8.69 9.70 8.43
C ALA A 93 -7.55 9.17 9.31
N GLU A 94 -7.75 8.04 9.97
CA GLU A 94 -6.72 7.37 10.79
C GLU A 94 -5.54 6.87 9.95
N ALA A 95 -5.78 6.38 8.73
CA ALA A 95 -4.75 5.93 7.80
C ALA A 95 -3.88 7.08 7.25
N ARG A 96 -4.41 8.31 7.31
CA ARG A 96 -3.74 9.52 6.79
C ARG A 96 -2.95 10.28 7.85
N ARG A 97 -2.97 9.81 9.09
CA ARG A 97 -2.22 10.43 10.20
C ARG A 97 -0.90 9.72 10.40
N HIS A 98 0.17 10.50 10.39
CA HIS A 98 1.46 9.96 10.83
C HIS A 98 1.37 9.64 12.33
N ARG A 99 1.62 8.40 12.69
CA ARG A 99 1.74 7.94 14.08
C ARG A 99 2.79 6.86 14.21
N GLU A 100 3.45 6.81 15.34
CA GLU A 100 4.33 5.70 15.68
C GLU A 100 3.48 4.44 15.90
N PRO A 101 3.74 3.35 15.18
CA PRO A 101 3.07 2.08 15.42
C PRO A 101 3.50 1.47 16.75
N THR A 102 2.60 0.75 17.39
CA THR A 102 2.93 -0.04 18.59
C THR A 102 3.80 -1.25 18.22
N ALA A 103 4.48 -1.83 19.20
CA ALA A 103 5.28 -3.04 19.00
C ALA A 103 4.45 -4.22 18.48
N GLU A 104 3.20 -4.32 18.93
CA GLU A 104 2.24 -5.34 18.48
C GLU A 104 1.86 -5.15 17.01
N GLU A 105 1.54 -3.92 16.60
CA GLU A 105 1.23 -3.59 15.21
C GLU A 105 2.42 -3.86 14.28
N LEU A 106 3.64 -3.51 14.71
CA LEU A 106 4.86 -3.82 13.96
C LEU A 106 5.07 -5.32 13.80
N ALA A 107 4.82 -6.10 14.85
CA ALA A 107 4.91 -7.55 14.78
C ALA A 107 3.89 -8.15 13.79
N LEU A 108 2.67 -7.62 13.76
CA LEU A 108 1.63 -8.03 12.80
C LEU A 108 1.96 -7.65 11.36
N ALA A 109 2.63 -6.53 11.14
CA ALA A 109 3.01 -6.02 9.82
C ALA A 109 4.31 -6.64 9.28
N THR A 110 5.06 -7.37 10.13
CA THR A 110 6.36 -7.96 9.76
C THR A 110 6.16 -9.45 9.43
N PRO A 111 6.58 -9.91 8.23
CA PRO A 111 6.50 -11.34 7.88
C PRO A 111 7.34 -12.21 8.80
N SER A 112 6.88 -13.43 9.06
CA SER A 112 7.63 -14.42 9.85
C SER A 112 9.01 -14.66 9.24
N GLY A 113 10.07 -14.50 10.04
CA GLY A 113 11.45 -14.69 9.62
C GLY A 113 12.17 -13.39 9.19
N HIS A 114 11.54 -12.23 9.29
CA HIS A 114 12.17 -10.92 9.11
C HIS A 114 12.23 -10.21 10.45
N THR A 115 13.34 -9.52 10.70
CA THR A 115 13.45 -8.60 11.85
C THR A 115 12.73 -7.29 11.51
N ALA A 116 12.05 -6.71 12.49
CA ALA A 116 11.40 -5.40 12.36
C ALA A 116 12.42 -4.24 12.35
N ASP A 117 13.56 -4.41 11.68
CA ASP A 117 14.63 -3.41 11.62
C ASP A 117 14.18 -2.27 10.71
N PRO A 118 14.14 -1.01 11.19
CA PRO A 118 13.65 0.12 10.41
C PRO A 118 14.51 0.45 9.19
N ASP A 119 15.75 0.03 9.15
CA ASP A 119 16.72 0.38 8.07
C ASP A 119 16.98 -0.78 7.08
N GLY A 120 16.55 -2.02 7.39
CA GLY A 120 16.91 -3.20 6.59
C GLY A 120 16.11 -3.39 5.30
N ASP A 121 14.89 -2.85 5.20
CA ASP A 121 14.00 -3.10 4.05
C ASP A 121 14.12 -2.06 2.92
N THR A 122 14.76 -0.92 3.16
CA THR A 122 14.91 0.13 2.15
C THR A 122 16.02 -0.18 1.14
N GLU A 123 17.06 -0.93 1.52
CA GLU A 123 18.16 -1.23 0.61
C GLU A 123 17.81 -2.27 -0.47
N HIS A 124 16.96 -3.24 -0.18
CA HIS A 124 16.57 -4.26 -1.18
C HIS A 124 15.57 -3.75 -2.22
N GLU A 125 14.84 -2.68 -1.92
CA GLU A 125 13.85 -2.12 -2.84
C GLU A 125 14.45 -1.03 -3.74
N SER A 126 15.49 -0.35 -3.30
CA SER A 126 16.19 0.68 -4.10
C SER A 126 16.98 0.10 -5.28
N HIS A 127 17.41 -1.17 -5.23
CA HIS A 127 18.11 -1.83 -6.34
C HIS A 127 17.19 -2.37 -7.43
N ARG A 128 15.88 -2.36 -7.25
CA ARG A 128 14.91 -2.66 -8.31
C ARG A 128 14.27 -1.40 -8.89
N ARG A 129 15.09 -0.45 -9.32
CA ARG A 129 14.59 0.58 -10.24
C ARG A 129 14.34 -0.09 -11.59
N PRO A 130 13.08 -0.21 -12.07
CA PRO A 130 12.83 -0.66 -13.42
C PRO A 130 13.16 0.49 -14.35
N GLY A 131 14.11 0.32 -15.24
CA GLY A 131 14.27 1.24 -16.32
C GLY A 131 15.69 1.64 -16.67
N THR A 132 16.55 0.66 -16.83
CA THR A 132 17.71 0.75 -17.70
C THR A 132 17.79 -0.55 -18.49
N ASP A 133 16.93 -0.65 -19.50
CA ASP A 133 17.13 -1.43 -20.71
C ASP A 133 16.70 -0.58 -21.88
#